data_492ef02a566b617dbcbb9de0b262e334
#
_entry.id   492ef02a566b617dbcbb9de0b262e334
#
_cell.length_a   1.000
_cell.length_b   1.000
_cell.length_c   1.000
_cell.angle_alpha   90.00
_cell.angle_beta   90.00
_cell.angle_gamma   90.00
#
_symmetry.space_group_name_H-M   'P 1'
#
loop_
_entity.id
_entity.type
_entity.pdbx_description
1 polymer ?
#
loop_
_entity_poly.entity_id
_entity_poly.type
_entity_poly.pdbx_seq_one_letter_code
_entity_poly.pdbx_strand_id
1 'polypeptide(L)'
;MEVKLVRIGIEEAENLWKMQVKAFQDLYEKYQDTETSPAAEKIDKIIMRLNQSFTYYYYIEADNITVGAIRVIDKHEDGKSKRISPVFVLQEYRNKGLAQKAIQLAEELHGCSDWELDTILQEKGNCYLYEKMGYYQTGKTEKINDKMTLVFYKKD
;
A
#
# COMPACT_ATOMS: atom_id res chain seq x y z
N MET A 1 8.40 9.39 17.55
CA MET A 1 7.17 9.77 16.80
C MET A 1 6.13 8.67 16.99
N GLU A 2 4.98 9.02 17.49
CA GLU A 2 3.91 8.06 17.70
C GLU A 2 3.14 7.82 16.41
N VAL A 3 3.11 6.58 15.95
CA VAL A 3 2.41 6.18 14.71
C VAL A 3 1.28 5.24 15.09
N LYS A 4 0.09 5.48 14.52
CA LYS A 4 -1.06 4.61 14.72
C LYS A 4 -1.84 4.46 13.42
N LEU A 5 -2.63 3.39 13.32
CA LEU A 5 -3.54 3.15 12.21
C LEU A 5 -4.96 3.45 12.67
N VAL A 6 -5.68 4.24 11.87
CA VAL A 6 -7.07 4.63 12.16
C VAL A 6 -7.98 4.12 11.05
N ARG A 7 -8.96 3.29 11.39
CA ARG A 7 -9.86 2.67 10.42
C ARG A 7 -10.62 3.71 9.62
N ILE A 8 -10.69 3.52 8.31
CA ILE A 8 -11.39 4.42 7.38
C ILE A 8 -12.75 3.84 7.02
N GLY A 9 -13.79 4.64 7.19
CA GLY A 9 -15.14 4.30 6.76
C GLY A 9 -15.49 4.88 5.41
N ILE A 10 -16.66 4.47 4.89
CA ILE A 10 -17.12 4.88 3.55
C ILE A 10 -17.29 6.40 3.42
N GLU A 11 -17.59 7.09 4.50
CA GLU A 11 -17.76 8.54 4.51
C GLU A 11 -16.47 9.30 4.17
N GLU A 12 -15.32 8.64 4.28
CA GLU A 12 -14.00 9.21 3.99
C GLU A 12 -13.50 8.90 2.58
N ALA A 13 -14.33 8.30 1.73
CA ALA A 13 -13.91 7.83 0.41
C ALA A 13 -13.28 8.93 -0.45
N GLU A 14 -13.89 10.13 -0.47
CA GLU A 14 -13.37 11.24 -1.26
C GLU A 14 -12.01 11.72 -0.75
N ASN A 15 -11.86 11.87 0.55
CA ASN A 15 -10.59 12.29 1.14
C ASN A 15 -9.49 11.26 0.88
N LEU A 16 -9.79 10.00 1.07
CA LEU A 16 -8.83 8.91 0.81
C LEU A 16 -8.41 8.91 -0.67
N TRP A 17 -9.36 9.05 -1.59
CA TRP A 17 -9.08 9.07 -3.02
C TRP A 17 -8.16 10.23 -3.38
N LYS A 18 -8.47 11.44 -2.89
CA LYS A 18 -7.65 12.62 -3.16
C LYS A 18 -6.22 12.44 -2.64
N MET A 19 -6.06 11.87 -1.46
CA MET A 19 -4.74 11.60 -0.88
C MET A 19 -3.97 10.57 -1.72
N GLN A 20 -4.64 9.51 -2.17
CA GLN A 20 -4.02 8.47 -2.99
C GLN A 20 -3.53 9.05 -4.32
N VAL A 21 -4.35 9.80 -5.02
CA VAL A 21 -3.98 10.43 -6.28
C VAL A 21 -2.75 11.33 -6.07
N LYS A 22 -2.77 12.15 -5.04
CA LYS A 22 -1.65 13.05 -4.72
C LYS A 22 -0.38 12.27 -4.40
N ALA A 23 -0.48 11.22 -3.60
CA ALA A 23 0.68 10.45 -3.16
C ALA A 23 1.37 9.69 -4.29
N PHE A 24 0.63 9.24 -5.30
CA PHE A 24 1.17 8.46 -6.41
C PHE A 24 1.40 9.28 -7.69
N GLN A 25 1.14 10.59 -7.66
CA GLN A 25 1.25 11.43 -8.86
C GLN A 25 2.67 11.45 -9.43
N ASP A 26 3.68 11.50 -8.60
CA ASP A 26 5.09 11.51 -9.02
C ASP A 26 5.47 10.22 -9.74
N LEU A 27 5.05 9.07 -9.23
CA LEU A 27 5.28 7.77 -9.87
C LEU A 27 4.48 7.63 -11.16
N TYR A 28 3.25 8.15 -11.18
CA TYR A 28 2.43 8.15 -12.40
C TYR A 28 3.12 8.94 -13.51
N GLU A 29 3.62 10.12 -13.21
CA GLU A 29 4.34 10.95 -14.19
C GLU A 29 5.64 10.28 -14.66
N LYS A 30 6.37 9.66 -13.73
CA LYS A 30 7.64 9.00 -14.03
C LYS A 30 7.47 7.77 -14.94
N TYR A 31 6.47 6.95 -14.68
CA TYR A 31 6.30 5.66 -15.36
C TYR A 31 5.16 5.65 -16.37
N GLN A 32 4.27 6.63 -16.33
CA GLN A 32 3.13 6.76 -17.25
C GLN A 32 2.26 5.50 -17.28
N ASP A 33 2.08 4.88 -16.11
CA ASP A 33 1.26 3.69 -15.94
C ASP A 33 -0.22 4.07 -15.80
N THR A 34 -0.95 3.99 -16.90
CA THR A 34 -2.39 4.28 -16.92
C THR A 34 -3.24 3.08 -16.51
N GLU A 35 -2.64 1.89 -16.38
CA GLU A 35 -3.37 0.64 -16.12
C GLU A 35 -3.43 0.28 -14.64
N THR A 36 -2.29 0.36 -13.94
CA THR A 36 -2.21 -0.12 -12.56
C THR A 36 -1.91 0.95 -11.53
N SER A 37 -1.57 2.18 -11.94
CA SER A 37 -1.22 3.24 -11.01
C SER A 37 -2.41 3.64 -10.13
N PRO A 38 -2.21 3.69 -8.79
CA PRO A 38 -3.25 4.22 -7.90
C PRO A 38 -3.63 5.68 -8.20
N ALA A 39 -2.75 6.46 -8.81
CA ALA A 39 -3.06 7.84 -9.22
C ALA A 39 -4.05 7.91 -10.37
N ALA A 40 -4.18 6.84 -11.17
CA ALA A 40 -5.10 6.77 -12.30
C ALA A 40 -6.47 6.19 -11.91
N GLU A 41 -6.63 5.73 -10.67
CA GLU A 41 -7.89 5.13 -10.22
C GLU A 41 -8.96 6.20 -9.98
N LYS A 42 -10.20 5.86 -10.37
CA LYS A 42 -11.35 6.71 -10.09
C LYS A 42 -11.87 6.48 -8.67
N ILE A 43 -12.60 7.44 -8.14
CA ILE A 43 -13.18 7.33 -6.79
C ILE A 43 -14.08 6.10 -6.66
N ASP A 44 -14.75 5.69 -7.74
CA ASP A 44 -15.63 4.51 -7.74
C ASP A 44 -14.91 3.25 -7.26
N LYS A 45 -13.62 3.12 -7.58
CA LYS A 45 -12.81 1.98 -7.16
C LYS A 45 -12.56 1.99 -5.66
N ILE A 46 -12.32 3.17 -5.09
CA ILE A 46 -12.15 3.34 -3.64
C ILE A 46 -13.45 2.98 -2.91
N ILE A 47 -14.58 3.47 -3.41
CA ILE A 47 -15.90 3.17 -2.85
C ILE A 47 -16.17 1.67 -2.88
N MET A 48 -15.91 1.02 -4.02
CA MET A 48 -16.06 -0.43 -4.16
C MET A 48 -15.23 -1.19 -3.11
N ARG A 49 -13.97 -0.80 -2.94
CA ARG A 49 -13.07 -1.46 -1.98
C ARG A 49 -13.53 -1.24 -0.54
N LEU A 50 -13.96 -0.03 -0.19
CA LEU A 50 -14.45 0.27 1.16
C LEU A 50 -15.71 -0.54 1.51
N ASN A 51 -16.48 -0.98 0.50
CA ASN A 51 -17.65 -1.81 0.70
C ASN A 51 -17.35 -3.32 0.75
N GLN A 52 -16.11 -3.73 0.51
CA GLN A 52 -15.71 -5.13 0.61
C GLN A 52 -15.52 -5.53 2.07
N SER A 53 -16.09 -6.67 2.47
CA SER A 53 -15.97 -7.16 3.85
C SER A 53 -14.52 -7.55 4.22
N PHE A 54 -13.70 -7.86 3.23
CA PHE A 54 -12.31 -8.30 3.42
C PHE A 54 -11.28 -7.18 3.21
N THR A 55 -11.71 -5.94 2.95
CA THR A 55 -10.83 -4.78 2.83
C THR A 55 -10.80 -4.01 4.14
N TYR A 56 -9.59 -3.70 4.60
CA TYR A 56 -9.32 -2.92 5.79
C TYR A 56 -8.43 -1.75 5.40
N TYR A 57 -9.03 -0.58 5.20
CA TYR A 57 -8.30 0.66 4.98
C TYR A 57 -8.03 1.36 6.30
N TYR A 58 -6.83 1.87 6.46
CA TYR A 58 -6.42 2.66 7.62
C TYR A 58 -5.73 3.93 7.17
N TYR A 59 -6.03 5.05 7.82
CA TYR A 59 -5.14 6.20 7.77
C TYR A 59 -3.90 5.90 8.62
N ILE A 60 -2.75 6.34 8.13
CA ILE A 60 -1.50 6.35 8.91
C ILE A 60 -1.44 7.71 9.56
N GLU A 61 -1.45 7.75 10.89
CA GLU A 61 -1.32 8.98 11.66
C GLU A 61 0.00 8.98 12.41
N ALA A 62 0.75 10.07 12.29
CA ALA A 62 1.99 10.30 13.02
C ALA A 62 1.80 11.56 13.86
N ASP A 63 1.92 11.41 15.18
CA ASP A 63 1.67 12.50 16.15
C ASP A 63 0.34 13.22 15.89
N ASN A 64 -0.70 12.43 15.62
CA ASN A 64 -2.08 12.87 15.33
C ASN A 64 -2.26 13.62 14.01
N ILE A 65 -1.28 13.54 13.12
CA ILE A 65 -1.38 14.09 11.76
C ILE A 65 -1.53 12.95 10.77
N THR A 66 -2.51 13.04 9.89
CA THR A 66 -2.70 12.04 8.83
C THR A 66 -1.62 12.21 7.76
N VAL A 67 -0.76 11.20 7.62
CA VAL A 67 0.41 11.27 6.74
C VAL A 67 0.33 10.32 5.55
N GLY A 68 -0.63 9.40 5.53
CA GLY A 68 -0.79 8.43 4.44
C GLY A 68 -1.91 7.46 4.74
N ALA A 69 -1.91 6.35 4.01
CA ALA A 69 -2.89 5.28 4.22
C ALA A 69 -2.31 3.93 3.84
N ILE A 70 -2.94 2.88 4.35
CA ILE A 70 -2.59 1.49 4.04
C ILE A 70 -3.88 0.69 3.90
N ARG A 71 -3.93 -0.16 2.87
CA ARG A 71 -5.04 -1.09 2.68
C ARG A 71 -4.56 -2.51 2.88
N VAL A 72 -5.24 -3.24 3.75
CA VAL A 72 -5.01 -4.67 3.96
C VAL A 72 -6.18 -5.44 3.36
N ILE A 73 -5.86 -6.45 2.57
CA ILE A 73 -6.84 -7.43 2.10
C ILE A 73 -6.66 -8.67 2.95
N ASP A 74 -7.68 -9.00 3.75
CA ASP A 74 -7.64 -10.13 4.67
C ASP A 74 -8.98 -10.85 4.61
N LYS A 75 -8.99 -12.00 3.95
CA LYS A 75 -10.21 -12.80 3.76
C LYS A 75 -10.47 -13.75 4.92
N HIS A 76 -9.56 -13.83 5.89
CA HIS A 76 -9.66 -14.72 7.04
C HIS A 76 -9.88 -16.19 6.66
N GLU A 77 -9.28 -16.59 5.53
CA GLU A 77 -9.37 -17.97 5.02
C GLU A 77 -8.01 -18.66 5.09
N ASP A 78 -8.01 -19.92 5.55
CA ASP A 78 -6.80 -20.74 5.56
C ASP A 78 -6.28 -20.91 4.14
N GLY A 79 -4.96 -20.80 3.96
CA GLY A 79 -4.31 -20.93 2.66
C GLY A 79 -4.39 -19.68 1.77
N LYS A 80 -5.01 -18.60 2.26
CA LYS A 80 -5.07 -17.32 1.55
C LYS A 80 -4.12 -16.34 2.21
N SER A 81 -3.13 -15.84 1.46
CA SER A 81 -2.23 -14.81 1.94
C SER A 81 -2.98 -13.48 2.11
N LYS A 82 -2.63 -12.75 3.15
CA LYS A 82 -3.05 -11.37 3.28
C LYS A 82 -2.24 -10.51 2.31
N ARG A 83 -2.79 -9.38 1.91
CA ARG A 83 -2.15 -8.53 0.92
C ARG A 83 -2.19 -7.07 1.35
N ILE A 84 -1.10 -6.36 1.10
CA ILE A 84 -1.05 -4.90 1.25
C ILE A 84 -1.10 -4.29 -0.15
N SER A 85 -2.10 -3.44 -0.40
CA SER A 85 -2.24 -2.78 -1.72
C SER A 85 -3.34 -1.71 -1.68
N PRO A 86 -2.99 -0.43 -1.71
CA PRO A 86 -1.65 0.14 -1.62
C PRO A 86 -1.21 0.46 -0.19
N VAL A 87 0.02 0.87 -0.03
CA VAL A 87 0.51 1.63 1.12
C VAL A 87 1.21 2.87 0.59
N PHE A 88 0.90 4.01 1.17
CA PHE A 88 1.53 5.27 0.72
C PHE A 88 1.68 6.24 1.88
N VAL A 89 2.69 7.10 1.75
CA VAL A 89 2.94 8.25 2.62
C VAL A 89 3.03 9.48 1.72
N LEU A 90 2.38 10.55 2.12
CA LEU A 90 2.43 11.81 1.38
C LEU A 90 3.87 12.31 1.31
N GLN A 91 4.22 12.97 0.19
CA GLN A 91 5.59 13.33 -0.14
C GLN A 91 6.30 14.11 0.98
N GLU A 92 5.60 15.08 1.61
CA GLU A 92 6.16 15.91 2.66
C GLU A 92 6.52 15.15 3.94
N TYR A 93 6.04 13.91 4.08
CA TYR A 93 6.30 13.08 5.27
C TYR A 93 7.17 11.86 4.97
N ARG A 94 7.70 11.73 3.76
CA ARG A 94 8.52 10.57 3.37
C ARG A 94 9.91 10.61 4.02
N ASN A 95 10.62 9.48 3.95
CA ASN A 95 11.98 9.30 4.48
C ASN A 95 12.08 9.42 6.00
N LYS A 96 11.01 9.05 6.71
CA LYS A 96 10.94 9.07 8.17
C LYS A 96 10.59 7.70 8.77
N GLY A 97 10.59 6.65 7.93
CA GLY A 97 10.26 5.29 8.38
C GLY A 97 8.77 5.05 8.63
N LEU A 98 7.88 5.93 8.16
CA LEU A 98 6.45 5.84 8.45
C LEU A 98 5.79 4.67 7.75
N ALA A 99 6.15 4.39 6.48
CA ALA A 99 5.60 3.23 5.76
C ALA A 99 6.01 1.92 6.44
N GLN A 100 7.27 1.81 6.85
CA GLN A 100 7.75 0.64 7.58
C GLN A 100 6.96 0.43 8.86
N LYS A 101 6.76 1.50 9.63
CA LYS A 101 6.00 1.42 10.89
C LYS A 101 4.54 1.04 10.65
N ALA A 102 3.92 1.58 9.60
CA ALA A 102 2.54 1.24 9.24
C ALA A 102 2.39 -0.23 8.89
N ILE A 103 3.34 -0.79 8.12
CA ILE A 103 3.32 -2.21 7.75
C ILE A 103 3.48 -3.08 9.00
N GLN A 104 4.38 -2.71 9.91
CA GLN A 104 4.55 -3.43 11.19
C GLN A 104 3.25 -3.45 11.99
N LEU A 105 2.57 -2.31 12.09
CA LEU A 105 1.29 -2.21 12.80
C LEU A 105 0.20 -3.04 12.13
N ALA A 106 0.15 -3.05 10.80
CA ALA A 106 -0.80 -3.89 10.05
C ALA A 106 -0.54 -5.37 10.32
N GLU A 107 0.72 -5.79 10.36
CA GLU A 107 1.08 -7.18 10.69
C GLU A 107 0.69 -7.53 12.13
N GLU A 108 0.84 -6.61 13.07
CA GLU A 108 0.38 -6.82 14.44
C GLU A 108 -1.14 -7.00 14.53
N LEU A 109 -1.89 -6.25 13.73
CA LEU A 109 -3.35 -6.31 13.72
C LEU A 109 -3.91 -7.56 13.03
N HIS A 110 -3.27 -7.98 11.94
CA HIS A 110 -3.79 -9.04 11.06
C HIS A 110 -2.99 -10.35 11.12
N GLY A 111 -1.90 -10.39 11.89
CA GLY A 111 -1.00 -11.53 11.98
C GLY A 111 0.33 -11.28 11.26
N CYS A 112 1.39 -11.89 11.76
CA CYS A 112 2.76 -11.62 11.32
C CYS A 112 3.24 -12.52 10.18
N SER A 113 2.40 -13.44 9.68
CA SER A 113 2.77 -14.38 8.63
C SER A 113 1.78 -14.38 7.47
N ASP A 114 2.18 -14.97 6.34
CA ASP A 114 1.34 -15.14 5.14
C ASP A 114 0.92 -13.81 4.52
N TRP A 115 1.91 -13.01 4.17
CA TRP A 115 1.71 -11.73 3.49
C TRP A 115 2.25 -11.77 2.07
N GLU A 116 1.61 -11.01 1.17
CA GLU A 116 2.10 -10.78 -0.18
C GLU A 116 1.90 -9.32 -0.57
N LEU A 117 2.71 -8.84 -1.48
CA LEU A 117 2.58 -7.53 -2.08
C LEU A 117 3.37 -7.48 -3.38
N ASP A 118 3.17 -6.42 -4.16
CA ASP A 118 4.01 -6.13 -5.31
C ASP A 118 4.49 -4.69 -5.25
N THR A 119 5.56 -4.42 -5.97
CA THR A 119 6.11 -3.07 -6.07
C THR A 119 6.85 -2.93 -7.41
N ILE A 120 7.20 -1.69 -7.73
CA ILE A 120 7.91 -1.35 -8.95
C ILE A 120 9.38 -1.74 -8.79
N LEU A 121 9.88 -2.62 -9.68
CA LEU A 121 11.28 -3.08 -9.65
C LEU A 121 12.27 -1.92 -9.68
N GLN A 122 11.97 -0.88 -10.46
CA GLN A 122 12.86 0.27 -10.64
C GLN A 122 12.89 1.20 -9.41
N GLU A 123 11.96 1.05 -8.48
CA GLU A 123 11.95 1.79 -7.21
C GLU A 123 12.73 1.03 -6.15
N LYS A 124 14.06 1.16 -6.20
CA LYS A 124 14.97 0.38 -5.35
C LYS A 124 14.77 0.60 -3.86
N GLY A 125 14.35 1.80 -3.48
CA GLY A 125 14.05 2.11 -2.08
C GLY A 125 12.89 1.28 -1.54
N ASN A 126 11.86 1.05 -2.35
CA ASN A 126 10.72 0.21 -1.96
C ASN A 126 11.15 -1.25 -1.85
N CYS A 127 11.92 -1.75 -2.81
CA CYS A 127 12.42 -3.12 -2.76
C CYS A 127 13.27 -3.33 -1.50
N TYR A 128 14.16 -2.40 -1.21
CA TYR A 128 14.99 -2.45 0.00
C TYR A 128 14.13 -2.47 1.27
N LEU A 129 13.09 -1.63 1.33
CA LEU A 129 12.20 -1.57 2.48
C LEU A 129 11.55 -2.93 2.76
N TYR A 130 10.97 -3.55 1.74
CA TYR A 130 10.28 -4.82 1.93
C TYR A 130 11.24 -5.95 2.27
N GLU A 131 12.41 -6.00 1.64
CA GLU A 131 13.43 -7.01 1.96
C GLU A 131 13.92 -6.87 3.39
N LYS A 132 14.12 -5.64 3.86
CA LYS A 132 14.47 -5.35 5.25
C LYS A 132 13.42 -5.85 6.23
N MET A 133 12.16 -5.83 5.83
CA MET A 133 11.05 -6.29 6.67
C MET A 133 10.80 -7.80 6.61
N GLY A 134 11.61 -8.53 5.88
CA GLY A 134 11.51 -9.97 5.79
C GLY A 134 10.76 -10.51 4.59
N TYR A 135 10.37 -9.63 3.66
CA TYR A 135 9.76 -10.06 2.40
C TYR A 135 10.83 -10.49 1.42
N TYR A 136 10.51 -11.46 0.57
CA TYR A 136 11.43 -11.94 -0.47
C TYR A 136 10.72 -11.98 -1.82
N GLN A 137 11.48 -11.81 -2.88
CA GLN A 137 10.93 -11.89 -4.24
C GLN A 137 10.57 -13.34 -4.58
N THR A 138 9.36 -13.51 -5.14
CA THR A 138 8.86 -14.83 -5.49
C THR A 138 9.39 -15.34 -6.84
N GLY A 139 9.98 -14.45 -7.63
CA GLY A 139 10.38 -14.73 -9.00
C GLY A 139 9.32 -14.31 -10.03
N LYS A 140 8.09 -14.07 -9.60
CA LYS A 140 7.05 -13.56 -10.49
C LYS A 140 7.30 -12.09 -10.81
N THR A 141 7.20 -11.72 -12.08
CA THR A 141 7.31 -10.34 -12.55
C THR A 141 6.20 -10.06 -13.55
N GLU A 142 5.88 -8.79 -13.71
CA GLU A 142 4.89 -8.36 -14.70
C GLU A 142 5.36 -7.06 -15.33
N LYS A 143 5.68 -7.10 -16.63
CA LYS A 143 6.06 -5.90 -17.37
C LYS A 143 4.80 -5.09 -17.68
N ILE A 144 4.74 -3.88 -17.19
CA ILE A 144 3.61 -2.97 -17.41
C ILE A 144 3.82 -2.17 -18.70
N ASN A 145 5.03 -1.63 -18.87
CA ASN A 145 5.42 -0.88 -20.06
C ASN A 145 6.94 -0.86 -20.17
N ASP A 146 7.49 -0.12 -21.12
CA ASP A 146 8.95 -0.08 -21.33
C ASP A 146 9.74 0.54 -20.17
N LYS A 147 9.06 1.27 -19.28
CA LYS A 147 9.69 1.96 -18.17
C LYS A 147 9.54 1.23 -16.84
N MET A 148 8.58 0.30 -16.73
CA MET A 148 8.13 -0.20 -15.43
C MET A 148 7.81 -1.68 -15.45
N THR A 149 8.38 -2.41 -14.49
CA THR A 149 8.07 -3.82 -14.24
C THR A 149 7.68 -3.96 -12.77
N LEU A 150 6.62 -4.73 -12.50
CA LEU A 150 6.25 -5.10 -11.14
C LEU A 150 6.97 -6.37 -10.73
N VAL A 151 7.44 -6.40 -9.47
CA VAL A 151 7.98 -7.61 -8.84
C VAL A 151 7.12 -7.97 -7.64
N PHE A 152 6.97 -9.27 -7.41
CA PHE A 152 6.07 -9.80 -6.39
C PHE A 152 6.87 -10.34 -5.22
N TYR A 153 6.45 -9.95 -4.02
CA TYR A 153 7.09 -10.30 -2.75
C TYR A 153 6.14 -11.11 -1.88
N LYS A 154 6.74 -11.93 -1.04
CA LYS A 154 6.00 -12.74 -0.07
C LYS A 154 6.75 -12.76 1.27
N LYS A 155 5.98 -12.90 2.34
CA LYS A 155 6.50 -13.13 3.69
C LYS A 155 5.73 -14.27 4.31
N ASP A 156 6.44 -15.32 4.70
CA ASP A 156 5.86 -16.51 5.33
C ASP A 156 5.52 -16.28 6.80
#